data_f933ca81796bd6174b390b814601195f
#
_entry.id   f933ca81796bd6174b390b814601195f
#
_cell.length_a   1.000
_cell.length_b   1.000
_cell.length_c   1.000
_cell.angle_alpha   90.00
_cell.angle_beta   90.00
_cell.angle_gamma   90.00
#
_symmetry.space_group_name_H-M   'P 1'
#
loop_
_entity.id
_entity.type
_entity.pdbx_description
1 polymer ?
#
loop_
_entity_poly.entity_id
_entity_poly.type
_entity_poly.pdbx_seq_one_letter_code
_entity_poly.pdbx_strand_id
1 'polypeptide(L)'
;FGRIDPLMRDPNIEDISCDGVNKPVYVWHRNYESVETNLEFENDDELDNIVVKLVHMAGKHVSSAFPIVDASLPGKHRLAVCYRHEVTPFGTAFTIRKFREDPYSIIDLINLGTFSEEMAAYFWLCLENRASIMVLGGTAAGKTTALNTLACLIKPGSKIITIEETAELNLPLENWVSLIARQSYGLGGSGVGEVTLFDLVKTSMRHRPDILVVGEVRGQEAYVLFQALATGHGGMCTMHAENLDSAIKRLTQKPMDIAPAYIPLMNIVLSVQRVHLVKDSEKKAYRRVMNVNEIADYEDYRCVLKWHPTKDTHLTAFDKSLMLSAISERVGVSKKDLLAEIDKRKDVLHWMRERNIRSYKD
;
A
#
# COMPACT_ATOMS: atom_id res chain seq x y z
N PHE A 1 -7.64 -5.87 -24.91
CA PHE A 1 -7.92 -6.97 -23.97
C PHE A 1 -9.00 -7.95 -24.48
N GLY A 2 -9.50 -7.79 -25.74
CA GLY A 2 -10.52 -8.66 -26.31
C GLY A 2 -11.86 -8.56 -25.59
N ARG A 3 -12.53 -9.71 -25.32
CA ARG A 3 -13.85 -9.72 -24.69
C ARG A 3 -13.92 -9.10 -23.29
N ILE A 4 -12.78 -9.05 -22.57
CA ILE A 4 -12.70 -8.43 -21.24
C ILE A 4 -12.42 -6.92 -21.30
N ASP A 5 -12.23 -6.33 -22.49
CA ASP A 5 -11.89 -4.91 -22.64
C ASP A 5 -12.92 -3.95 -22.00
N PRO A 6 -14.23 -4.18 -22.09
CA PRO A 6 -15.21 -3.34 -21.39
C PRO A 6 -15.01 -3.34 -19.87
N LEU A 7 -14.72 -4.51 -19.28
CA LEU A 7 -14.45 -4.63 -17.84
C LEU A 7 -13.15 -3.93 -17.44
N MET A 8 -12.14 -3.99 -18.32
CA MET A 8 -10.87 -3.28 -18.11
C MET A 8 -11.03 -1.76 -18.13
N ARG A 9 -11.97 -1.24 -18.90
CA ARG A 9 -12.21 0.21 -19.03
C ARG A 9 -13.12 0.79 -17.95
N ASP A 10 -13.93 -0.03 -17.28
CA ASP A 10 -14.82 0.46 -16.21
C ASP A 10 -13.97 0.87 -14.97
N PRO A 11 -13.97 2.16 -14.57
CA PRO A 11 -13.15 2.64 -13.45
C PRO A 11 -13.63 2.12 -12.08
N ASN A 12 -14.85 1.56 -12.00
CA ASN A 12 -15.40 1.03 -10.76
C ASN A 12 -15.06 -0.45 -10.52
N ILE A 13 -14.51 -1.14 -11.50
CA ILE A 13 -14.04 -2.52 -11.37
C ILE A 13 -12.59 -2.50 -10.88
N GLU A 14 -12.32 -3.20 -9.78
CA GLU A 14 -11.00 -3.33 -9.18
C GLU A 14 -10.32 -4.65 -9.59
N ASP A 15 -11.04 -5.78 -9.50
CA ASP A 15 -10.54 -7.10 -9.92
C ASP A 15 -11.49 -7.73 -10.93
N ILE A 16 -10.94 -8.54 -11.85
CA ILE A 16 -11.65 -9.37 -12.83
C ILE A 16 -11.16 -10.80 -12.64
N SER A 17 -12.06 -11.74 -12.35
CA SER A 17 -11.74 -13.15 -12.13
C SER A 17 -12.51 -14.05 -13.10
N CYS A 18 -11.79 -14.94 -13.77
CA CYS A 18 -12.33 -16.02 -14.58
C CYS A 18 -11.87 -17.35 -13.99
N ASP A 19 -12.81 -18.17 -13.56
CA ASP A 19 -12.56 -19.41 -12.82
C ASP A 19 -12.75 -20.69 -13.68
N GLY A 20 -12.60 -20.55 -14.99
CA GLY A 20 -12.72 -21.62 -15.97
C GLY A 20 -13.81 -21.39 -17.00
N VAL A 21 -14.03 -22.40 -17.89
CA VAL A 21 -15.06 -22.36 -18.92
C VAL A 21 -16.44 -22.68 -18.35
N ASN A 22 -17.49 -22.27 -19.07
CA ASN A 22 -18.90 -22.44 -18.70
C ASN A 22 -19.20 -21.89 -17.30
N LYS A 23 -18.50 -20.83 -16.93
CA LYS A 23 -18.70 -20.06 -15.70
C LYS A 23 -18.70 -18.57 -16.01
N PRO A 24 -19.53 -17.78 -15.35
CA PRO A 24 -19.49 -16.34 -15.52
C PRO A 24 -18.17 -15.76 -14.99
N VAL A 25 -17.69 -14.73 -15.67
CA VAL A 25 -16.60 -13.91 -15.16
C VAL A 25 -17.12 -13.06 -14.01
N TYR A 26 -16.43 -13.08 -12.88
CA TYR A 26 -16.73 -12.25 -11.73
C TYR A 26 -15.89 -10.99 -11.72
N VAL A 27 -16.45 -9.92 -11.19
CA VAL A 27 -15.72 -8.67 -10.98
C VAL A 27 -15.89 -8.21 -9.54
N TRP A 28 -14.83 -7.61 -9.00
CA TRP A 28 -14.91 -6.87 -7.75
C TRP A 28 -15.21 -5.41 -8.07
N HIS A 29 -16.44 -5.00 -7.78
CA HIS A 29 -16.94 -3.65 -8.02
C HIS A 29 -16.91 -2.83 -6.72
N ARG A 30 -16.46 -1.57 -6.79
CA ARG A 30 -16.28 -0.70 -5.62
C ARG A 30 -17.51 -0.56 -4.72
N ASN A 31 -18.69 -0.47 -5.32
CA ASN A 31 -19.93 -0.23 -4.60
C ASN A 31 -20.68 -1.51 -4.27
N TYR A 32 -20.50 -2.57 -5.08
CA TYR A 32 -21.31 -3.78 -5.02
C TYR A 32 -20.51 -5.01 -4.58
N GLU A 33 -19.20 -4.86 -4.36
CA GLU A 33 -18.25 -5.94 -4.03
C GLU A 33 -18.19 -6.99 -5.15
N SER A 34 -18.37 -8.28 -4.86
CA SER A 34 -18.33 -9.34 -5.87
C SER A 34 -19.61 -9.36 -6.68
N VAL A 35 -19.50 -9.18 -7.99
CA VAL A 35 -20.63 -9.16 -8.93
C VAL A 35 -20.37 -10.13 -10.07
N GLU A 36 -21.38 -10.91 -10.39
CA GLU A 36 -21.41 -11.77 -11.56
C GLU A 36 -21.67 -10.95 -12.82
N THR A 37 -20.92 -11.24 -13.90
CA THR A 37 -21.14 -10.62 -15.20
C THR A 37 -21.84 -11.57 -16.16
N ASN A 38 -22.31 -11.03 -17.27
CA ASN A 38 -22.84 -11.82 -18.38
C ASN A 38 -21.75 -12.32 -19.36
N LEU A 39 -20.49 -12.16 -19.01
CA LEU A 39 -19.37 -12.66 -19.79
C LEU A 39 -19.03 -14.08 -19.36
N GLU A 40 -19.04 -15.00 -20.31
CA GLU A 40 -18.70 -16.42 -20.13
C GLU A 40 -17.86 -16.91 -21.30
N PHE A 41 -16.96 -17.84 -21.05
CA PHE A 41 -16.16 -18.54 -22.07
C PHE A 41 -16.71 -19.95 -22.24
N GLU A 42 -17.13 -20.29 -23.44
CA GLU A 42 -17.84 -21.56 -23.72
C GLU A 42 -16.88 -22.74 -23.93
N ASN A 43 -15.63 -22.47 -24.30
CA ASN A 43 -14.66 -23.52 -24.58
C ASN A 43 -13.22 -23.12 -24.17
N ASP A 44 -12.40 -24.15 -23.92
CA ASP A 44 -11.01 -23.99 -23.48
C ASP A 44 -10.17 -23.24 -24.50
N ASP A 45 -10.34 -23.47 -25.80
CA ASP A 45 -9.51 -22.84 -26.83
C ASP A 45 -9.70 -21.32 -26.86
N GLU A 46 -10.92 -20.83 -26.68
CA GLU A 46 -11.20 -19.40 -26.61
C GLU A 46 -10.55 -18.77 -25.38
N LEU A 47 -10.71 -19.40 -24.19
CA LEU A 47 -10.15 -18.94 -22.94
C LEU A 47 -8.63 -18.97 -22.96
N ASP A 48 -8.03 -20.06 -23.43
CA ASP A 48 -6.59 -20.23 -23.59
C ASP A 48 -5.98 -19.18 -24.51
N ASN A 49 -6.61 -18.91 -25.65
CA ASN A 49 -6.15 -17.91 -26.61
C ASN A 49 -6.11 -16.51 -26.00
N ILE A 50 -7.13 -16.13 -25.22
CA ILE A 50 -7.15 -14.83 -24.51
C ILE A 50 -6.05 -14.79 -23.47
N VAL A 51 -5.88 -15.84 -22.68
CA VAL A 51 -4.85 -15.90 -21.63
C VAL A 51 -3.45 -15.86 -22.21
N VAL A 52 -3.18 -16.65 -23.26
CA VAL A 52 -1.89 -16.62 -23.98
C VAL A 52 -1.59 -15.22 -24.49
N LYS A 53 -2.60 -14.55 -25.08
CA LYS A 53 -2.44 -13.15 -25.54
C LYS A 53 -2.11 -12.20 -24.38
N LEU A 54 -2.81 -12.30 -23.24
CA LEU A 54 -2.56 -11.46 -22.06
C LEU A 54 -1.14 -11.67 -21.52
N VAL A 55 -0.70 -12.93 -21.42
CA VAL A 55 0.65 -13.30 -20.96
C VAL A 55 1.72 -12.77 -21.91
N HIS A 56 1.49 -12.85 -23.23
CA HIS A 56 2.40 -12.26 -24.24
C HIS A 56 2.44 -10.73 -24.16
N MET A 57 1.31 -10.07 -23.92
CA MET A 57 1.28 -8.61 -23.71
C MET A 57 2.12 -8.20 -22.49
N ALA A 58 2.24 -9.06 -21.49
CA ALA A 58 3.10 -8.88 -20.32
C ALA A 58 4.57 -9.28 -20.57
N GLY A 59 4.93 -9.68 -21.81
CA GLY A 59 6.28 -10.10 -22.17
C GLY A 59 6.68 -11.47 -21.58
N LYS A 60 5.70 -12.29 -21.19
CA LYS A 60 5.90 -13.63 -20.62
C LYS A 60 5.36 -14.72 -21.53
N HIS A 61 5.66 -15.98 -21.18
CA HIS A 61 5.14 -17.17 -21.83
C HIS A 61 4.44 -18.07 -20.81
N VAL A 62 3.42 -18.78 -21.26
CA VAL A 62 2.71 -19.81 -20.49
C VAL A 62 2.62 -21.08 -21.32
N SER A 63 2.74 -22.21 -20.67
CA SER A 63 2.61 -23.53 -21.31
C SER A 63 2.25 -24.59 -20.25
N SER A 64 1.92 -25.81 -20.67
CA SER A 64 1.69 -26.93 -19.75
C SER A 64 2.92 -27.23 -18.86
N ALA A 65 4.13 -26.94 -19.32
CA ALA A 65 5.35 -27.10 -18.51
C ALA A 65 5.53 -25.93 -17.49
N PHE A 66 4.95 -24.75 -17.77
CA PHE A 66 4.97 -23.56 -16.92
C PHE A 66 3.56 -22.98 -16.83
N PRO A 67 2.67 -23.64 -16.09
CA PRO A 67 1.25 -23.31 -16.09
C PRO A 67 0.88 -22.13 -15.17
N ILE A 68 1.77 -21.71 -14.27
CA ILE A 68 1.53 -20.63 -13.33
C ILE A 68 2.30 -19.39 -13.76
N VAL A 69 1.59 -18.28 -13.97
CA VAL A 69 2.20 -17.01 -14.38
C VAL A 69 1.65 -15.88 -13.51
N ASP A 70 2.54 -15.10 -12.90
CA ASP A 70 2.27 -13.80 -12.30
C ASP A 70 2.99 -12.75 -13.14
N ALA A 71 2.26 -11.74 -13.64
CA ALA A 71 2.77 -10.80 -14.63
C ALA A 71 2.14 -9.41 -14.46
N SER A 72 2.81 -8.40 -15.02
CA SER A 72 2.27 -7.04 -15.13
C SER A 72 1.85 -6.77 -16.58
N LEU A 73 0.59 -6.49 -16.79
CA LEU A 73 0.04 -6.06 -18.08
C LEU A 73 0.37 -4.60 -18.36
N PRO A 74 0.27 -4.14 -19.63
CA PRO A 74 0.28 -2.72 -19.95
C PRO A 74 -0.72 -1.95 -19.08
N GLY A 75 -0.35 -0.76 -18.58
CA GLY A 75 -1.14 -0.01 -17.61
C GLY A 75 -0.89 -0.45 -16.16
N LYS A 76 0.16 -1.24 -15.90
CA LYS A 76 0.56 -1.73 -14.57
C LYS A 76 -0.48 -2.64 -13.88
N HIS A 77 -1.44 -3.20 -14.62
CA HIS A 77 -2.39 -4.15 -14.05
C HIS A 77 -1.68 -5.47 -13.73
N ARG A 78 -2.00 -6.09 -12.59
CA ARG A 78 -1.46 -7.39 -12.21
C ARG A 78 -2.29 -8.51 -12.83
N LEU A 79 -1.65 -9.49 -13.44
CA LEU A 79 -2.25 -10.69 -14.01
C LEU A 79 -1.71 -11.93 -13.29
N ALA A 80 -2.58 -12.72 -12.69
CA ALA A 80 -2.28 -14.06 -12.19
C ALA A 80 -3.00 -15.09 -13.05
N VAL A 81 -2.28 -16.13 -13.51
CA VAL A 81 -2.80 -17.18 -14.39
C VAL A 81 -2.46 -18.55 -13.83
N CYS A 82 -3.45 -19.45 -13.87
CA CYS A 82 -3.30 -20.89 -13.78
C CYS A 82 -3.76 -21.50 -15.10
N TYR A 83 -2.82 -22.04 -15.89
CA TYR A 83 -3.07 -22.42 -17.28
C TYR A 83 -3.44 -23.89 -17.41
N ARG A 84 -4.59 -24.14 -18.04
CA ARG A 84 -5.14 -25.47 -18.36
C ARG A 84 -5.36 -26.37 -17.14
N HIS A 85 -5.71 -27.61 -17.44
CA HIS A 85 -6.03 -28.65 -16.45
C HIS A 85 -4.82 -29.13 -15.65
N GLU A 86 -3.62 -28.64 -15.93
CA GLU A 86 -2.38 -28.99 -15.22
C GLU A 86 -2.44 -28.62 -13.72
N VAL A 87 -3.11 -27.49 -13.42
CA VAL A 87 -3.19 -26.95 -12.07
C VAL A 87 -4.62 -26.62 -11.62
N THR A 88 -5.58 -26.60 -12.55
CA THR A 88 -7.00 -26.35 -12.24
C THR A 88 -7.92 -27.36 -12.94
N PRO A 89 -8.83 -28.04 -12.22
CA PRO A 89 -9.71 -29.04 -12.81
C PRO A 89 -10.71 -28.51 -13.84
N PHE A 90 -10.99 -27.21 -13.81
CA PHE A 90 -12.01 -26.54 -14.61
C PHE A 90 -11.46 -25.76 -15.82
N GLY A 91 -10.25 -26.05 -16.24
CA GLY A 91 -9.56 -25.36 -17.32
C GLY A 91 -8.80 -24.13 -16.85
N THR A 92 -8.37 -23.29 -17.78
CA THR A 92 -7.58 -22.10 -17.48
C THR A 92 -8.34 -21.12 -16.59
N ALA A 93 -7.67 -20.62 -15.54
CA ALA A 93 -8.19 -19.58 -14.67
C ALA A 93 -7.25 -18.38 -14.66
N PHE A 94 -7.82 -17.16 -14.56
CA PHE A 94 -7.02 -15.95 -14.41
C PHE A 94 -7.69 -14.93 -13.51
N THR A 95 -6.88 -14.09 -12.87
CA THR A 95 -7.34 -12.91 -12.15
C THR A 95 -6.53 -11.69 -12.59
N ILE A 96 -7.22 -10.62 -12.93
CA ILE A 96 -6.59 -9.32 -13.23
C ILE A 96 -6.96 -8.36 -12.11
N ARG A 97 -5.95 -7.86 -11.37
CA ARG A 97 -6.11 -6.72 -10.47
C ARG A 97 -5.73 -5.46 -11.21
N LYS A 98 -6.69 -4.55 -11.36
CA LYS A 98 -6.50 -3.32 -12.09
C LYS A 98 -5.67 -2.32 -11.29
N PHE A 99 -4.67 -1.73 -11.93
CA PHE A 99 -3.95 -0.59 -11.38
C PHE A 99 -4.85 0.64 -11.41
N ARG A 100 -4.85 1.40 -10.32
CA ARG A 100 -5.63 2.63 -10.22
C ARG A 100 -4.81 3.81 -10.71
N GLU A 101 -5.21 4.40 -11.85
CA GLU A 101 -4.55 5.56 -12.44
C GLU A 101 -4.75 6.85 -11.62
N ASP A 102 -5.94 7.01 -11.02
CA ASP A 102 -6.27 8.12 -10.10
C ASP A 102 -6.25 7.63 -8.65
N PRO A 103 -5.10 7.70 -7.95
CA PRO A 103 -4.97 7.21 -6.58
C PRO A 103 -5.82 8.06 -5.62
N TYR A 104 -6.19 7.47 -4.47
CA TYR A 104 -6.85 8.22 -3.42
C TYR A 104 -5.94 9.32 -2.87
N SER A 105 -6.46 10.54 -2.83
CA SER A 105 -5.81 11.67 -2.18
C SER A 105 -6.06 11.65 -0.68
N ILE A 106 -5.36 12.51 0.06
CA ILE A 106 -5.61 12.70 1.50
C ILE A 106 -7.04 13.20 1.75
N ILE A 107 -7.56 14.05 0.86
CA ILE A 107 -8.93 14.57 0.93
C ILE A 107 -9.96 13.45 0.72
N ASP A 108 -9.70 12.52 -0.19
CA ASP A 108 -10.57 11.34 -0.37
C ASP A 108 -10.61 10.49 0.91
N LEU A 109 -9.48 10.22 1.55
CA LEU A 109 -9.44 9.43 2.78
C LEU A 109 -10.07 10.17 3.97
N ILE A 110 -10.01 11.49 4.01
CA ILE A 110 -10.74 12.31 4.97
C ILE A 110 -12.25 12.22 4.73
N ASN A 111 -12.72 12.36 3.49
CA ASN A 111 -14.12 12.24 3.12
C ASN A 111 -14.69 10.84 3.43
N LEU A 112 -13.91 9.80 3.23
CA LEU A 112 -14.27 8.42 3.60
C LEU A 112 -14.23 8.16 5.12
N GLY A 113 -13.70 9.11 5.90
CA GLY A 113 -13.52 8.99 7.35
C GLY A 113 -12.42 7.99 7.75
N THR A 114 -11.57 7.57 6.82
CA THR A 114 -10.42 6.72 7.12
C THR A 114 -9.37 7.50 7.91
N PHE A 115 -9.16 8.77 7.54
CA PHE A 115 -8.34 9.76 8.25
C PHE A 115 -9.22 10.89 8.80
N SER A 116 -8.78 11.52 9.87
CA SER A 116 -9.29 12.84 10.26
C SER A 116 -8.37 13.93 9.73
N GLU A 117 -8.89 15.17 9.63
CA GLU A 117 -8.09 16.33 9.23
C GLU A 117 -6.91 16.57 10.17
N GLU A 118 -7.13 16.38 11.48
CA GLU A 118 -6.08 16.51 12.50
C GLU A 118 -4.99 15.45 12.35
N MET A 119 -5.38 14.19 12.07
CA MET A 119 -4.45 13.09 11.78
C MET A 119 -3.62 13.39 10.54
N ALA A 120 -4.26 13.82 9.47
CA ALA A 120 -3.59 14.16 8.22
C ALA A 120 -2.59 15.30 8.39
N ALA A 121 -2.97 16.35 9.13
CA ALA A 121 -2.11 17.48 9.48
C ALA A 121 -0.89 17.04 10.32
N TYR A 122 -1.08 16.14 11.28
CA TYR A 122 0.00 15.57 12.07
C TYR A 122 0.99 14.78 11.20
N PHE A 123 0.50 13.89 10.33
CA PHE A 123 1.38 13.13 9.42
C PHE A 123 2.11 14.05 8.43
N TRP A 124 1.45 15.07 7.92
CA TRP A 124 2.09 16.06 7.05
C TRP A 124 3.30 16.70 7.74
N LEU A 125 3.11 17.20 8.98
CA LEU A 125 4.21 17.78 9.75
C LEU A 125 5.34 16.77 10.02
N CYS A 126 5.00 15.52 10.38
CA CYS A 126 5.97 14.48 10.66
C CYS A 126 6.78 14.10 9.42
N LEU A 127 6.13 13.92 8.25
CA LEU A 127 6.78 13.55 7.00
C LEU A 127 7.71 14.65 6.45
N GLU A 128 7.34 15.91 6.56
CA GLU A 128 8.25 17.03 6.26
C GLU A 128 9.52 16.99 7.12
N ASN A 129 9.41 16.42 8.31
CA ASN A 129 10.50 16.23 9.24
C ASN A 129 11.16 14.84 9.14
N ARG A 130 10.93 14.10 8.03
CA ARG A 130 11.54 12.78 7.72
C ARG A 130 11.19 11.69 8.73
N ALA A 131 10.04 11.76 9.38
CA ALA A 131 9.58 10.67 10.23
C ALA A 131 9.38 9.39 9.41
N SER A 132 9.82 8.26 9.97
CA SER A 132 9.59 6.95 9.39
C SER A 132 8.24 6.40 9.83
N ILE A 133 7.47 5.85 8.88
CA ILE A 133 6.08 5.42 9.10
C ILE A 133 5.86 4.00 8.63
N MET A 134 5.28 3.16 9.49
CA MET A 134 4.83 1.81 9.13
C MET A 134 3.29 1.73 9.18
N VAL A 135 2.69 1.18 8.13
CA VAL A 135 1.25 0.93 8.06
C VAL A 135 0.95 -0.54 8.26
N LEU A 136 0.23 -0.87 9.32
CA LEU A 136 -0.21 -2.22 9.65
C LEU A 136 -1.65 -2.47 9.20
N GLY A 137 -1.98 -3.70 8.93
CA GLY A 137 -3.35 -4.13 8.67
C GLY A 137 -3.45 -5.50 8.01
N GLY A 138 -4.63 -6.07 8.05
CA GLY A 138 -4.95 -7.32 7.38
C GLY A 138 -5.03 -7.19 5.86
N THR A 139 -5.43 -8.27 5.19
CA THR A 139 -5.71 -8.29 3.75
C THR A 139 -6.86 -7.33 3.43
N ALA A 140 -6.76 -6.58 2.35
CA ALA A 140 -7.74 -5.59 1.89
C ALA A 140 -8.10 -4.48 2.91
N ALA A 141 -7.30 -4.29 3.97
CA ALA A 141 -7.49 -3.23 4.96
C ALA A 141 -7.23 -1.82 4.42
N GLY A 142 -6.54 -1.69 3.28
CA GLY A 142 -6.19 -0.41 2.67
C GLY A 142 -4.79 0.10 3.04
N LYS A 143 -3.86 -0.80 3.42
CA LYS A 143 -2.48 -0.47 3.77
C LYS A 143 -1.75 0.31 2.68
N THR A 144 -1.71 -0.25 1.47
CA THR A 144 -1.04 0.37 0.32
C THR A 144 -1.68 1.69 -0.06
N THR A 145 -3.02 1.79 0.05
CA THR A 145 -3.74 3.05 -0.16
C THR A 145 -3.32 4.11 0.85
N ALA A 146 -3.28 3.77 2.14
CA ALA A 146 -2.83 4.69 3.19
C ALA A 146 -1.36 5.08 2.99
N LEU A 147 -0.48 4.11 2.68
CA LEU A 147 0.94 4.36 2.38
C LEU A 147 1.10 5.32 1.21
N ASN A 148 0.41 5.07 0.09
CA ASN A 148 0.46 5.93 -1.10
C ASN A 148 0.01 7.37 -0.77
N THR A 149 -1.12 7.49 -0.07
CA THR A 149 -1.66 8.79 0.33
C THR A 149 -0.72 9.56 1.25
N LEU A 150 -0.10 8.87 2.23
CA LEU A 150 0.88 9.48 3.12
C LEU A 150 2.16 9.89 2.36
N ALA A 151 2.62 9.07 1.42
CA ALA A 151 3.79 9.40 0.60
C ALA A 151 3.60 10.68 -0.23
N CYS A 152 2.36 11.03 -0.58
CA CYS A 152 2.05 12.29 -1.26
C CYS A 152 2.16 13.53 -0.36
N LEU A 153 2.24 13.37 0.98
CA LEU A 153 2.50 14.46 1.92
C LEU A 153 4.00 14.74 2.11
N ILE A 154 4.86 13.98 1.47
CA ILE A 154 6.31 14.21 1.50
C ILE A 154 6.63 15.54 0.84
N LYS A 155 7.59 16.26 1.41
CA LYS A 155 8.02 17.58 0.93
C LYS A 155 8.37 17.53 -0.56
N PRO A 156 7.84 18.43 -1.39
CA PRO A 156 8.21 18.57 -2.80
C PRO A 156 9.72 18.69 -2.99
N GLY A 157 10.25 18.07 -4.04
CA GLY A 157 11.68 18.05 -4.38
C GLY A 157 12.49 16.97 -3.64
N SER A 158 11.94 16.30 -2.62
CA SER A 158 12.58 15.16 -2.00
C SER A 158 12.74 14.01 -2.99
N LYS A 159 13.88 13.33 -2.96
CA LYS A 159 14.11 12.13 -3.77
C LYS A 159 13.48 10.92 -3.11
N ILE A 160 12.49 10.34 -3.77
CA ILE A 160 11.75 9.19 -3.28
C ILE A 160 12.05 7.98 -4.15
N ILE A 161 12.31 6.84 -3.50
CA ILE A 161 12.41 5.55 -4.18
C ILE A 161 11.34 4.63 -3.61
N THR A 162 10.45 4.13 -4.47
CA THR A 162 9.49 3.09 -4.12
C THR A 162 10.01 1.73 -4.56
N ILE A 163 9.80 0.71 -3.74
CA ILE A 163 10.26 -0.65 -3.97
C ILE A 163 9.10 -1.59 -3.69
N GLU A 164 8.69 -2.34 -4.73
CA GLU A 164 7.48 -3.14 -4.69
C GLU A 164 7.66 -4.50 -5.39
N GLU A 165 6.92 -5.52 -4.99
CA GLU A 165 6.84 -6.77 -5.76
C GLU A 165 6.04 -6.58 -7.06
N THR A 166 4.96 -5.81 -6.95
CA THR A 166 4.10 -5.42 -8.07
C THR A 166 3.77 -3.96 -7.91
N ALA A 167 3.74 -3.20 -9.00
CA ALA A 167 3.43 -1.78 -8.96
C ALA A 167 2.00 -1.53 -8.44
N GLU A 168 1.89 -0.93 -7.26
CA GLU A 168 0.63 -0.48 -6.67
C GLU A 168 0.68 1.01 -6.33
N LEU A 169 1.87 1.52 -5.98
CA LEU A 169 2.07 2.93 -5.66
C LEU A 169 2.07 3.80 -6.92
N ASN A 170 1.43 4.95 -6.81
CA ASN A 170 1.36 5.96 -7.85
C ASN A 170 1.52 7.34 -7.22
N LEU A 171 2.73 7.89 -7.27
CA LEU A 171 3.07 9.16 -6.63
C LEU A 171 3.14 10.27 -7.69
N PRO A 172 2.47 11.39 -7.47
CA PRO A 172 2.50 12.54 -8.39
C PRO A 172 3.74 13.44 -8.16
N LEU A 173 4.88 12.83 -7.83
CA LEU A 173 6.12 13.53 -7.45
C LEU A 173 7.14 13.46 -8.57
N GLU A 174 7.81 14.57 -8.86
CA GLU A 174 8.75 14.66 -9.99
C GLU A 174 10.03 13.84 -9.76
N ASN A 175 10.58 13.86 -8.53
CA ASN A 175 11.82 13.17 -8.18
C ASN A 175 11.54 11.79 -7.58
N TRP A 176 10.77 10.98 -8.31
CA TRP A 176 10.37 9.63 -7.92
C TRP A 176 10.95 8.56 -8.82
N VAL A 177 11.57 7.54 -8.21
CA VAL A 177 12.05 6.32 -8.87
C VAL A 177 11.25 5.13 -8.38
N SER A 178 10.55 4.44 -9.29
CA SER A 178 9.83 3.20 -8.99
C SER A 178 10.69 1.99 -9.35
N LEU A 179 10.95 1.12 -8.39
CA LEU A 179 11.69 -0.12 -8.55
C LEU A 179 10.74 -1.30 -8.28
N ILE A 180 10.69 -2.25 -9.21
CA ILE A 180 9.81 -3.42 -9.15
C ILE A 180 10.66 -4.68 -9.14
N ALA A 181 10.36 -5.60 -8.22
CA ALA A 181 11.00 -6.90 -8.15
C ALA A 181 10.72 -7.72 -9.42
N ARG A 182 11.65 -8.59 -9.78
CA ARG A 182 11.51 -9.47 -10.94
C ARG A 182 11.73 -10.91 -10.52
N GLN A 183 10.73 -11.75 -10.75
CA GLN A 183 10.87 -13.19 -10.56
C GLN A 183 11.80 -13.82 -11.59
N SER A 184 12.46 -14.91 -11.21
CA SER A 184 13.32 -15.69 -12.10
C SER A 184 12.55 -16.21 -13.31
N TYR A 185 13.19 -16.25 -14.48
CA TYR A 185 12.68 -16.85 -15.73
C TYR A 185 13.32 -18.21 -16.05
N GLY A 186 14.08 -18.81 -15.12
CA GLY A 186 14.87 -20.02 -15.39
C GLY A 186 14.09 -21.33 -15.27
N LEU A 187 14.29 -22.24 -16.24
CA LEU A 187 14.01 -23.67 -16.12
C LEU A 187 14.80 -24.22 -14.92
N GLY A 188 14.13 -24.82 -13.95
CA GLY A 188 14.77 -25.55 -12.87
C GLY A 188 15.25 -24.74 -11.66
N GLY A 189 14.66 -23.57 -11.36
CA GLY A 189 14.93 -22.86 -10.10
C GLY A 189 16.32 -22.22 -10.02
N SER A 190 16.97 -21.95 -11.14
CA SER A 190 18.36 -21.44 -11.19
C SER A 190 18.54 -19.98 -10.75
N GLY A 191 17.47 -19.28 -10.34
CA GLY A 191 17.55 -17.88 -9.88
C GLY A 191 18.08 -16.87 -10.92
N VAL A 192 18.33 -17.29 -12.15
CA VAL A 192 18.90 -16.44 -13.20
C VAL A 192 17.93 -15.32 -13.55
N GLY A 193 18.41 -14.09 -13.42
CA GLY A 193 17.63 -12.88 -13.72
C GLY A 193 16.61 -12.50 -12.65
N GLU A 194 16.58 -13.14 -11.49
CA GLU A 194 15.80 -12.73 -10.35
C GLU A 194 16.35 -11.41 -9.77
N VAL A 195 15.45 -10.51 -9.40
CA VAL A 195 15.76 -9.27 -8.66
C VAL A 195 14.79 -9.19 -7.50
N THR A 196 15.29 -9.43 -6.30
CA THR A 196 14.50 -9.47 -5.08
C THR A 196 14.25 -8.07 -4.49
N LEU A 197 13.26 -7.95 -3.59
CA LEU A 197 13.07 -6.71 -2.81
C LEU A 197 14.34 -6.34 -2.04
N PHE A 198 15.05 -7.33 -1.49
CA PHE A 198 16.32 -7.14 -0.79
C PHE A 198 17.38 -6.47 -1.69
N ASP A 199 17.55 -6.96 -2.93
CA ASP A 199 18.51 -6.39 -3.90
C ASP A 199 18.14 -4.95 -4.26
N LEU A 200 16.85 -4.68 -4.43
CA LEU A 200 16.34 -3.35 -4.75
C LEU A 200 16.56 -2.36 -3.60
N VAL A 201 16.26 -2.73 -2.36
CA VAL A 201 16.51 -1.87 -1.19
C VAL A 201 18.00 -1.60 -1.05
N LYS A 202 18.86 -2.63 -1.18
CA LYS A 202 20.32 -2.46 -1.14
C LYS A 202 20.86 -1.55 -2.25
N THR A 203 20.32 -1.68 -3.46
CA THR A 203 20.73 -0.86 -4.61
C THR A 203 20.23 0.58 -4.47
N SER A 204 19.03 0.79 -3.93
CA SER A 204 18.41 2.10 -3.77
C SER A 204 19.26 3.05 -2.91
N MET A 205 20.01 2.52 -1.92
CA MET A 205 20.92 3.31 -1.07
C MET A 205 22.01 4.05 -1.88
N ARG A 206 22.42 3.50 -3.04
CA ARG A 206 23.39 4.14 -3.92
C ARG A 206 22.83 5.32 -4.71
N HIS A 207 21.50 5.42 -4.79
CA HIS A 207 20.82 6.54 -5.43
C HIS A 207 20.61 7.75 -4.51
N ARG A 208 21.05 7.67 -3.23
CA ARG A 208 20.92 8.73 -2.20
C ARG A 208 19.48 9.25 -2.09
N PRO A 209 18.50 8.41 -1.77
CA PRO A 209 17.14 8.85 -1.55
C PRO A 209 17.01 9.66 -0.26
N ASP A 210 16.08 10.60 -0.23
CA ASP A 210 15.64 11.22 1.03
C ASP A 210 14.72 10.27 1.79
N ILE A 211 13.85 9.56 1.08
CA ILE A 211 12.87 8.63 1.65
C ILE A 211 12.79 7.35 0.80
N LEU A 212 12.84 6.21 1.48
CA LEU A 212 12.58 4.89 0.91
C LEU A 212 11.15 4.47 1.25
N VAL A 213 10.40 4.02 0.24
CA VAL A 213 9.04 3.50 0.43
C VAL A 213 9.02 2.06 -0.04
N VAL A 214 8.88 1.12 0.90
CA VAL A 214 8.77 -0.32 0.60
C VAL A 214 7.30 -0.70 0.67
N GLY A 215 6.74 -1.17 -0.45
CA GLY A 215 5.32 -1.48 -0.57
C GLY A 215 4.83 -2.42 0.53
N GLU A 216 5.53 -3.53 0.75
CA GLU A 216 5.29 -4.44 1.87
C GLU A 216 6.59 -5.09 2.33
N VAL A 217 6.79 -5.20 3.64
CA VAL A 217 7.91 -5.92 4.25
C VAL A 217 7.45 -7.26 4.83
N ARG A 218 8.14 -8.34 4.45
CA ARG A 218 7.84 -9.72 4.88
C ARG A 218 9.09 -10.54 5.15
N GLY A 219 10.24 -10.12 4.65
CA GLY A 219 11.50 -10.86 4.63
C GLY A 219 12.71 -10.02 4.97
N GLN A 220 13.85 -10.41 4.42
CA GLN A 220 15.14 -9.78 4.69
C GLN A 220 15.27 -8.33 4.20
N GLU A 221 14.43 -7.88 3.29
CA GLU A 221 14.35 -6.48 2.84
C GLU A 221 14.08 -5.53 4.01
N ALA A 222 13.31 -5.99 5.03
CA ALA A 222 13.06 -5.22 6.24
C ALA A 222 14.36 -4.88 6.97
N TYR A 223 15.30 -5.83 7.09
CA TYR A 223 16.60 -5.59 7.72
C TYR A 223 17.37 -4.47 7.01
N VAL A 224 17.43 -4.49 5.67
CA VAL A 224 18.14 -3.45 4.91
C VAL A 224 17.43 -2.10 5.01
N LEU A 225 16.07 -2.09 5.05
CA LEU A 225 15.31 -0.87 5.30
C LEU A 225 15.70 -0.25 6.66
N PHE A 226 15.71 -1.04 7.73
CA PHE A 226 16.09 -0.54 9.06
C PHE A 226 17.55 -0.07 9.13
N GLN A 227 18.47 -0.69 8.38
CA GLN A 227 19.82 -0.16 8.22
C GLN A 227 19.83 1.21 7.52
N ALA A 228 18.98 1.41 6.51
CA ALA A 228 18.82 2.71 5.86
C ALA A 228 18.31 3.77 6.85
N LEU A 229 17.31 3.43 7.70
CA LEU A 229 16.82 4.31 8.76
C LEU A 229 17.95 4.70 9.73
N ALA A 230 18.78 3.74 10.13
CA ALA A 230 19.93 3.97 11.03
C ALA A 230 20.98 4.93 10.44
N THR A 231 21.04 5.06 9.12
CA THR A 231 21.94 6.01 8.42
C THR A 231 21.27 7.35 8.12
N GLY A 232 20.07 7.60 8.67
CA GLY A 232 19.39 8.91 8.60
C GLY A 232 18.46 9.10 7.40
N HIS A 233 18.17 8.04 6.63
CA HIS A 233 17.15 8.08 5.60
C HIS A 233 15.75 8.00 6.23
N GLY A 234 14.77 8.72 5.69
CA GLY A 234 13.36 8.49 6.00
C GLY A 234 12.90 7.17 5.40
N GLY A 235 11.96 6.49 6.05
CA GLY A 235 11.42 5.24 5.53
C GLY A 235 9.93 5.08 5.74
N MET A 236 9.28 4.51 4.75
CA MET A 236 7.87 4.15 4.85
C MET A 236 7.67 2.72 4.35
N CYS A 237 6.80 1.97 5.02
CA CYS A 237 6.48 0.61 4.57
C CYS A 237 5.11 0.18 5.04
N THR A 238 4.61 -0.93 4.46
CA THR A 238 3.48 -1.66 5.05
C THR A 238 3.92 -3.01 5.58
N MET A 239 3.17 -3.54 6.53
CA MET A 239 3.32 -4.89 7.03
C MET A 239 1.96 -5.54 7.28
N HIS A 240 1.85 -6.81 6.98
CA HIS A 240 0.67 -7.58 7.30
C HIS A 240 0.73 -8.04 8.77
N ALA A 241 0.17 -7.22 9.66
CA ALA A 241 0.04 -7.52 11.09
C ALA A 241 -1.25 -6.87 11.63
N GLU A 242 -1.87 -7.50 12.63
CA GLU A 242 -3.13 -7.02 13.21
C GLU A 242 -2.92 -5.83 14.16
N ASN A 243 -1.80 -5.80 14.84
CA ASN A 243 -1.45 -4.80 15.83
C ASN A 243 0.07 -4.62 15.95
N LEU A 244 0.49 -3.62 16.72
CA LEU A 244 1.90 -3.27 16.91
C LEU A 244 2.70 -4.40 17.55
N ASP A 245 2.17 -5.09 18.59
CA ASP A 245 2.88 -6.17 19.27
C ASP A 245 3.20 -7.33 18.33
N SER A 246 2.22 -7.70 17.48
CA SER A 246 2.41 -8.72 16.45
C SER A 246 3.43 -8.29 15.39
N ALA A 247 3.44 -7.01 15.03
CA ALA A 247 4.41 -6.47 14.09
C ALA A 247 5.84 -6.53 14.66
N ILE A 248 6.02 -6.09 15.91
CA ILE A 248 7.34 -6.10 16.56
C ILE A 248 7.88 -7.53 16.72
N LYS A 249 7.04 -8.49 17.12
CA LYS A 249 7.43 -9.90 17.20
C LYS A 249 7.91 -10.41 15.83
N ARG A 250 7.23 -10.06 14.74
CA ARG A 250 7.64 -10.45 13.39
C ARG A 250 8.94 -9.76 12.94
N LEU A 251 9.13 -8.48 13.27
CA LEU A 251 10.34 -7.73 12.95
C LEU A 251 11.57 -8.33 13.64
N THR A 252 11.44 -8.75 14.91
CA THR A 252 12.55 -9.28 15.70
C THR A 252 12.83 -10.76 15.47
N GLN A 253 11.95 -11.47 14.75
CA GLN A 253 12.12 -12.88 14.41
C GLN A 253 12.58 -13.05 12.95
N LYS A 254 13.19 -14.22 12.66
CA LYS A 254 13.51 -14.59 11.26
C LYS A 254 12.23 -14.68 10.42
N PRO A 255 12.27 -14.26 9.14
CA PRO A 255 13.45 -13.89 8.35
C PRO A 255 13.89 -12.43 8.47
N MET A 256 13.17 -11.54 9.17
CA MET A 256 13.49 -10.11 9.27
C MET A 256 14.68 -9.83 10.19
N ASP A 257 14.72 -10.48 11.36
CA ASP A 257 15.83 -10.54 12.31
C ASP A 257 16.39 -9.16 12.71
N ILE A 258 15.49 -8.21 12.97
CA ILE A 258 15.87 -6.82 13.32
C ILE A 258 16.16 -6.77 14.81
N ALA A 259 17.37 -6.30 15.16
CA ALA A 259 17.72 -6.13 16.56
C ALA A 259 16.80 -5.12 17.27
N PRO A 260 16.39 -5.38 18.52
CA PRO A 260 15.47 -4.52 19.29
C PRO A 260 15.87 -3.03 19.27
N ALA A 261 17.16 -2.73 19.35
CA ALA A 261 17.69 -1.36 19.35
C ALA A 261 17.37 -0.56 18.07
N TYR A 262 17.02 -1.22 16.96
CA TYR A 262 16.64 -0.55 15.72
C TYR A 262 15.13 -0.26 15.62
N ILE A 263 14.29 -0.91 16.43
CA ILE A 263 12.84 -0.76 16.36
C ILE A 263 12.38 0.70 16.49
N PRO A 264 12.95 1.54 17.38
CA PRO A 264 12.57 2.96 17.52
C PRO A 264 12.87 3.81 16.29
N LEU A 265 13.69 3.35 15.35
CA LEU A 265 13.95 4.05 14.08
C LEU A 265 12.70 4.13 13.19
N MET A 266 11.74 3.21 13.39
CA MET A 266 10.40 3.31 12.84
C MET A 266 9.54 4.15 13.78
N ASN A 267 9.60 5.47 13.61
CA ASN A 267 9.07 6.44 14.56
C ASN A 267 7.58 6.29 14.83
N ILE A 268 6.79 6.02 13.78
CA ILE A 268 5.33 6.01 13.83
C ILE A 268 4.79 4.72 13.21
N VAL A 269 3.85 4.09 13.90
CA VAL A 269 3.13 2.92 13.41
C VAL A 269 1.63 3.17 13.48
N LEU A 270 0.95 3.08 12.34
CA LEU A 270 -0.51 3.19 12.28
C LEU A 270 -1.12 1.85 11.88
N SER A 271 -2.27 1.51 12.50
CA SER A 271 -3.01 0.30 12.18
C SER A 271 -4.29 0.65 11.44
N VAL A 272 -4.48 0.07 10.25
CA VAL A 272 -5.68 0.27 9.42
C VAL A 272 -6.50 -1.01 9.39
N GLN A 273 -7.81 -0.90 9.60
CA GLN A 273 -8.70 -2.06 9.56
C GLN A 273 -9.96 -1.78 8.72
N ARG A 274 -10.48 -2.84 8.14
CA ARG A 274 -11.82 -2.86 7.54
C ARG A 274 -12.83 -3.10 8.67
N VAL A 275 -13.75 -2.17 8.86
CA VAL A 275 -14.79 -2.21 9.89
C VAL A 275 -16.16 -2.17 9.23
N HIS A 276 -17.15 -2.81 9.85
CA HIS A 276 -18.53 -2.73 9.40
C HIS A 276 -19.28 -1.76 10.30
N LEU A 277 -19.78 -0.68 9.72
CA LEU A 277 -20.58 0.32 10.42
C LEU A 277 -22.00 0.31 9.87
N VAL A 278 -22.95 0.54 10.75
CA VAL A 278 -24.34 0.77 10.36
C VAL A 278 -24.53 2.28 10.25
N LYS A 279 -24.73 2.76 9.02
CA LYS A 279 -25.09 4.16 8.72
C LYS A 279 -26.37 4.14 7.87
N ASP A 280 -27.31 5.00 8.19
CA ASP A 280 -28.60 5.12 7.47
C ASP A 280 -29.34 3.78 7.35
N SER A 281 -29.29 2.95 8.41
CA SER A 281 -29.87 1.60 8.49
C SER A 281 -29.21 0.56 7.57
N GLU A 282 -28.15 0.90 6.85
CA GLU A 282 -27.39 -0.01 6.02
C GLU A 282 -26.05 -0.36 6.67
N LYS A 283 -25.70 -1.66 6.67
CA LYS A 283 -24.41 -2.16 7.11
C LYS A 283 -23.45 -2.12 5.94
N LYS A 284 -22.47 -1.21 5.99
CA LYS A 284 -21.44 -1.08 4.96
C LYS A 284 -20.03 -1.25 5.53
N ALA A 285 -19.12 -1.72 4.68
CA ALA A 285 -17.70 -1.85 5.03
C ALA A 285 -16.98 -0.51 4.84
N TYR A 286 -16.30 -0.07 5.89
CA TYR A 286 -15.46 1.14 5.90
C TYR A 286 -14.03 0.76 6.27
N ARG A 287 -13.10 1.64 6.02
CA ARG A 287 -11.71 1.53 6.49
C ARG A 287 -11.45 2.60 7.52
N ARG A 288 -10.80 2.23 8.63
CA ARG A 288 -10.47 3.18 9.73
C ARG A 288 -9.04 2.97 10.19
N VAL A 289 -8.35 4.07 10.46
CA VAL A 289 -7.13 4.01 11.26
C VAL A 289 -7.55 3.78 12.70
N MET A 290 -7.20 2.61 13.24
CA MET A 290 -7.60 2.21 14.60
C MET A 290 -6.81 2.93 15.66
N ASN A 291 -5.51 3.05 15.44
CA ASN A 291 -4.58 3.76 16.32
C ASN A 291 -3.35 4.23 15.56
N VAL A 292 -2.70 5.24 16.12
CA VAL A 292 -1.37 5.71 15.72
C VAL A 292 -0.51 5.67 16.97
N ASN A 293 0.56 4.89 16.92
CA ASN A 293 1.52 4.74 18.00
C ASN A 293 2.86 5.32 17.58
N GLU A 294 3.50 6.03 18.47
CA GLU A 294 4.90 6.45 18.37
C GLU A 294 5.76 5.48 19.18
N ILE A 295 6.88 5.05 18.62
CA ILE A 295 7.80 4.14 19.27
C ILE A 295 8.88 4.95 19.99
N ALA A 296 8.89 4.87 21.33
CA ALA A 296 9.87 5.50 22.19
C ALA A 296 11.12 4.65 22.31
N ASP A 297 10.90 3.35 22.58
CA ASP A 297 11.94 2.33 22.72
C ASP A 297 11.33 0.96 22.39
N TYR A 298 12.15 -0.10 22.39
CA TYR A 298 11.64 -1.46 22.29
C TYR A 298 10.67 -1.73 23.45
N GLU A 299 9.44 -2.15 23.11
CA GLU A 299 8.33 -2.38 24.05
C GLU A 299 7.78 -1.12 24.78
N ASP A 300 8.23 0.11 24.42
CA ASP A 300 7.64 1.36 24.92
C ASP A 300 7.01 2.13 23.76
N TYR A 301 5.67 2.21 23.74
CA TYR A 301 4.90 2.87 22.69
C TYR A 301 3.92 3.85 23.28
N ARG A 302 3.74 4.97 22.59
CA ARG A 302 2.74 5.98 22.96
C ARG A 302 1.65 6.08 21.90
N CYS A 303 0.43 5.76 22.30
CA CYS A 303 -0.73 5.97 21.44
C CYS A 303 -1.08 7.46 21.41
N VAL A 304 -0.84 8.11 20.29
CA VAL A 304 -1.11 9.56 20.08
C VAL A 304 -2.45 9.80 19.39
N LEU A 305 -3.07 8.75 18.84
CA LEU A 305 -4.37 8.80 18.22
C LEU A 305 -5.06 7.45 18.31
N LYS A 306 -6.36 7.46 18.65
CA LYS A 306 -7.18 6.25 18.75
C LYS A 306 -8.58 6.49 18.19
N TRP A 307 -9.06 5.56 17.37
CA TRP A 307 -10.43 5.56 16.87
C TRP A 307 -11.43 5.18 17.97
N HIS A 308 -12.55 5.91 17.99
CA HIS A 308 -13.66 5.65 18.92
C HIS A 308 -14.84 5.03 18.14
N PRO A 309 -15.11 3.72 18.27
CA PRO A 309 -16.08 3.00 17.46
C PRO A 309 -17.49 3.60 17.51
N THR A 310 -17.98 3.92 18.71
CA THR A 310 -19.35 4.38 18.90
C THR A 310 -19.63 5.75 18.28
N LYS A 311 -18.63 6.64 18.27
CA LYS A 311 -18.76 8.00 17.72
C LYS A 311 -18.25 8.10 16.28
N ASP A 312 -17.60 7.06 15.77
CA ASP A 312 -16.87 7.05 14.49
C ASP A 312 -15.95 8.28 14.34
N THR A 313 -15.20 8.62 15.40
CA THR A 313 -14.27 9.75 15.46
C THR A 313 -12.91 9.33 15.99
N HIS A 314 -11.88 10.13 15.73
CA HIS A 314 -10.55 9.90 16.27
C HIS A 314 -10.29 10.83 17.47
N LEU A 315 -9.79 10.23 18.56
CA LEU A 315 -9.32 10.97 19.74
C LEU A 315 -7.82 11.17 19.61
N THR A 316 -7.36 12.39 19.79
CA THR A 316 -5.94 12.78 19.68
C THR A 316 -5.33 13.05 21.05
N ALA A 317 -4.04 12.76 21.20
CA ALA A 317 -3.22 13.04 22.39
C ALA A 317 -1.85 13.59 21.95
N PHE A 318 -1.84 14.56 21.02
CA PHE A 318 -0.61 15.14 20.48
C PHE A 318 0.22 15.92 21.49
N ASP A 319 -0.40 16.36 22.60
CA ASP A 319 0.32 16.92 23.76
C ASP A 319 1.36 15.93 24.33
N LYS A 320 1.12 14.63 24.20
CA LYS A 320 2.00 13.55 24.64
C LYS A 320 2.95 13.03 23.56
N SER A 321 2.89 13.58 22.35
CA SER A 321 3.69 13.10 21.21
C SER A 321 5.19 13.25 21.48
N LEU A 322 5.91 12.15 21.27
CA LEU A 322 7.37 12.10 21.30
C LEU A 322 7.95 12.69 20.03
N MET A 323 7.29 12.41 18.90
CA MET A 323 7.74 12.91 17.60
C MET A 323 7.70 14.44 17.57
N LEU A 324 6.64 15.07 18.09
CA LEU A 324 6.60 16.53 18.20
C LEU A 324 7.68 17.07 19.16
N SER A 325 8.01 16.35 20.24
CA SER A 325 9.10 16.74 21.12
C SER A 325 10.46 16.68 20.39
N ALA A 326 10.72 15.59 19.68
CA ALA A 326 11.95 15.42 18.88
C ALA A 326 12.07 16.47 17.76
N ILE A 327 10.97 16.79 17.08
CA ILE A 327 10.95 17.86 16.08
C ILE A 327 11.25 19.21 16.74
N SER A 328 10.60 19.52 17.89
CA SER A 328 10.80 20.73 18.66
C SER A 328 12.28 20.96 19.01
N GLU A 329 12.95 19.94 19.52
CA GLU A 329 14.37 19.99 19.87
C GLU A 329 15.26 20.19 18.62
N ARG A 330 14.96 19.49 17.52
CA ARG A 330 15.76 19.52 16.30
C ARG A 330 15.64 20.85 15.55
N VAL A 331 14.43 21.44 15.50
CA VAL A 331 14.13 22.65 14.72
C VAL A 331 14.24 23.91 15.57
N GLY A 332 14.26 23.79 16.91
CA GLY A 332 14.30 24.94 17.84
C GLY A 332 12.96 25.68 17.94
N VAL A 333 11.83 25.00 17.66
CA VAL A 333 10.46 25.55 17.73
C VAL A 333 9.74 24.93 18.90
N SER A 334 8.99 25.69 19.69
CA SER A 334 8.28 25.12 20.84
C SER A 334 7.22 24.10 20.42
N LYS A 335 6.96 23.11 21.27
CA LYS A 335 5.89 22.12 21.04
C LYS A 335 4.52 22.79 20.89
N LYS A 336 4.28 23.90 21.60
CA LYS A 336 3.07 24.70 21.49
C LYS A 336 2.91 25.29 20.07
N ASP A 337 4.00 25.78 19.49
CA ASP A 337 3.97 26.33 18.13
C ASP A 337 3.79 25.22 17.07
N LEU A 338 4.34 24.02 17.32
CA LEU A 338 4.10 22.85 16.47
C LEU A 338 2.65 22.39 16.51
N LEU A 339 1.99 22.44 17.67
CA LEU A 339 0.56 22.16 17.78
C LEU A 339 -0.27 23.22 17.04
N ALA A 340 0.07 24.50 17.16
CA ALA A 340 -0.56 25.56 16.39
C ALA A 340 -0.34 25.40 14.87
N GLU A 341 0.80 24.85 14.46
CA GLU A 341 1.08 24.56 13.05
C GLU A 341 0.23 23.37 12.55
N ILE A 342 -0.02 22.36 13.38
CA ILE A 342 -0.98 21.28 13.06
C ILE A 342 -2.38 21.85 12.86
N ASP A 343 -2.84 22.77 13.72
CA ASP A 343 -4.15 23.41 13.57
C ASP A 343 -4.25 24.19 12.25
N LYS A 344 -3.24 24.95 11.86
CA LYS A 344 -3.22 25.65 10.57
C LYS A 344 -3.30 24.68 9.38
N ARG A 345 -2.55 23.57 9.42
CA ARG A 345 -2.61 22.54 8.36
C ARG A 345 -3.97 21.86 8.31
N LYS A 346 -4.58 21.61 9.45
CA LYS A 346 -5.96 21.14 9.56
C LYS A 346 -6.93 22.09 8.87
N ASP A 347 -6.80 23.41 9.11
CA ASP A 347 -7.66 24.40 8.47
C ASP A 347 -7.48 24.43 6.95
N VAL A 348 -6.25 24.25 6.46
CA VAL A 348 -5.98 24.11 5.02
C VAL A 348 -6.65 22.86 4.44
N LEU A 349 -6.51 21.70 5.10
CA LEU A 349 -7.13 20.46 4.67
C LEU A 349 -8.67 20.54 4.70
N HIS A 350 -9.23 21.20 5.71
CA HIS A 350 -10.66 21.49 5.81
C HIS A 350 -11.14 22.34 4.62
N TRP A 351 -10.43 23.43 4.32
CA TRP A 351 -10.71 24.31 3.18
C TRP A 351 -10.62 23.57 1.84
N MET A 352 -9.61 22.71 1.64
CA MET A 352 -9.49 21.87 0.46
C MET A 352 -10.66 20.90 0.33
N ARG A 353 -11.08 20.28 1.44
CA ARG A 353 -12.22 19.35 1.48
C ARG A 353 -13.52 20.02 1.09
N GLU A 354 -13.81 21.19 1.65
CA GLU A 354 -15.02 21.94 1.32
C GLU A 354 -15.11 22.35 -0.15
N ARG A 355 -13.97 22.56 -0.81
CA ARG A 355 -13.88 22.91 -2.24
C ARG A 355 -13.66 21.71 -3.15
N ASN A 356 -13.65 20.50 -2.59
CA ASN A 356 -13.36 19.25 -3.31
C ASN A 356 -12.05 19.31 -4.11
N ILE A 357 -11.04 20.00 -3.58
CA ILE A 357 -9.69 20.05 -4.13
C ILE A 357 -9.00 18.78 -3.71
N ARG A 358 -8.99 17.75 -4.61
CA ARG A 358 -8.50 16.43 -4.29
C ARG A 358 -7.26 16.03 -5.11
N SER A 359 -6.99 16.72 -6.21
CA SER A 359 -5.86 16.42 -7.08
C SER A 359 -4.56 16.91 -6.44
N TYR A 360 -3.51 16.10 -6.55
CA TYR A 360 -2.16 16.50 -6.12
C TYR A 360 -1.50 17.54 -7.03
N LYS A 361 -2.13 17.85 -8.17
CA LYS A 361 -1.62 18.83 -9.14
C LYS A 361 -2.23 20.22 -8.93
N ASP A 362 -3.33 20.27 -8.20
CA ASP A 362 -4.03 21.49 -7.82
C ASP A 362 -3.56 22.00 -6.46
#